data_fc11c57ad215d748f0ffa40780816e94
#
_entry.id   fc11c57ad215d748f0ffa40780816e94
#
_cell.length_a   1.000
_cell.length_b   1.000
_cell.length_c   1.000
_cell.angle_alpha   90.00
_cell.angle_beta   90.00
_cell.angle_gamma   90.00
#
_symmetry.space_group_name_H-M   'P 1'
#
loop_
_entity.id
_entity.type
_entity.pdbx_description
1 polymer ?
#
loop_
_entity_poly.entity_id
_entity_poly.type
_entity_poly.pdbx_seq_one_letter_code
_entity_poly.pdbx_strand_id
1 'polypeptide(L)'
;MAQTSNVALLGQEQVIGSKIAEKYFNEQGGINGTPIQLVLQDTAGDEAGAINAFQTLISKNNVVGIVGPTLSQQAFGASPIADRAKVPVLGPSNTAKGIPQIGEYVARVSAPVAVVAPNSVKAALKMNPQIKKVAVFYAQNDAFSKSETETFQETVKSQGLDLVTVQKFQTTDTDFQSQATNAINLKPDLVIISGLAADGGNLIRQLRELGYKGLIIGGNGLNTSNMFPVCKAFCDGILIAQAYSPELVSDINTAFRTAYRDQYKKEPPQFSAQAFTAVQVYVEALKALDSKTKVNTLAIPQLRTELNQQLLKGTYNTPLGEISFTPEGEIVQKEFYVAQIKMDPDGSNGKFTFLK
;
A
#
# COMPACT_ATOMS: atom_id res chain seq x y z
N MET A 1 8.31 -4.15 -8.77
CA MET A 1 7.23 -4.62 -7.87
C MET A 1 7.41 -6.11 -7.61
N ALA A 2 7.00 -6.60 -6.44
CA ALA A 2 7.11 -8.03 -6.11
C ALA A 2 6.08 -8.86 -6.89
N GLN A 3 6.52 -9.60 -7.89
CA GLN A 3 5.66 -10.45 -8.71
C GLN A 3 5.71 -11.91 -8.30
N THR A 4 6.75 -12.27 -7.54
CA THR A 4 6.97 -13.61 -6.97
C THR A 4 7.10 -13.55 -5.44
N SER A 5 7.28 -14.69 -4.78
CA SER A 5 7.30 -14.88 -3.33
C SER A 5 5.93 -14.65 -2.64
N ASN A 6 5.91 -14.72 -1.31
CA ASN A 6 4.71 -14.42 -0.50
C ASN A 6 4.28 -12.94 -0.57
N VAL A 7 5.18 -12.03 -0.96
CA VAL A 7 4.88 -10.61 -1.17
C VAL A 7 4.11 -10.37 -2.47
N ALA A 8 4.07 -11.35 -3.38
CA ALA A 8 3.28 -11.28 -4.62
C ALA A 8 1.78 -11.03 -4.37
N LEU A 9 1.26 -11.43 -3.20
CA LEU A 9 -0.13 -11.12 -2.80
C LEU A 9 -0.44 -9.62 -2.81
N LEU A 10 0.56 -8.77 -2.66
CA LEU A 10 0.49 -7.31 -2.74
C LEU A 10 0.96 -6.81 -4.12
N GLY A 11 2.12 -7.25 -4.55
CA GLY A 11 2.79 -6.72 -5.73
C GLY A 11 2.09 -7.03 -7.05
N GLN A 12 1.39 -8.15 -7.16
CA GLN A 12 0.58 -8.47 -8.34
C GLN A 12 -0.56 -7.48 -8.54
N GLU A 13 -1.21 -7.03 -7.47
CA GLU A 13 -2.24 -6.00 -7.56
C GLU A 13 -1.68 -4.66 -8.05
N GLN A 14 -0.45 -4.33 -7.67
CA GLN A 14 0.23 -3.14 -8.19
C GLN A 14 0.54 -3.25 -9.68
N VAL A 15 0.99 -4.41 -10.15
CA VAL A 15 1.22 -4.67 -11.58
C VAL A 15 -0.09 -4.53 -12.36
N ILE A 16 -1.19 -5.07 -11.84
CA ILE A 16 -2.52 -4.94 -12.44
C ILE A 16 -2.92 -3.47 -12.57
N GLY A 17 -2.86 -2.71 -11.49
CA GLY A 17 -3.20 -1.29 -11.49
C GLY A 17 -2.36 -0.48 -12.47
N SER A 18 -1.04 -0.73 -12.51
CA SER A 18 -0.14 -0.08 -13.46
C SER A 18 -0.47 -0.39 -14.93
N LYS A 19 -0.77 -1.65 -15.24
CA LYS A 19 -1.15 -2.05 -16.62
C LYS A 19 -2.49 -1.47 -17.06
N ILE A 20 -3.45 -1.36 -16.14
CA ILE A 20 -4.73 -0.70 -16.42
C ILE A 20 -4.47 0.78 -16.73
N ALA A 21 -3.61 1.45 -15.98
CA ALA A 21 -3.25 2.84 -16.24
C ALA A 21 -2.53 3.00 -17.59
N GLU A 22 -1.53 2.15 -17.89
CA GLU A 22 -0.85 2.17 -19.19
C GLU A 22 -1.84 2.08 -20.36
N LYS A 23 -2.75 1.10 -20.30
CA LYS A 23 -3.78 0.93 -21.32
C LYS A 23 -4.70 2.15 -21.41
N TYR A 24 -5.25 2.59 -20.27
CA TYR A 24 -6.20 3.69 -20.19
C TYR A 24 -5.64 4.97 -20.78
N PHE A 25 -4.41 5.35 -20.39
CA PHE A 25 -3.80 6.60 -20.88
C PHE A 25 -3.33 6.50 -22.33
N ASN A 26 -2.90 5.32 -22.78
CA ASN A 26 -2.53 5.12 -24.19
C ASN A 26 -3.74 5.19 -25.13
N GLU A 27 -4.89 4.66 -24.72
CA GLU A 27 -6.16 4.78 -25.46
C GLU A 27 -6.62 6.26 -25.56
N GLN A 28 -6.17 7.12 -24.65
CA GLN A 28 -6.40 8.57 -24.69
C GLN A 28 -5.27 9.36 -25.38
N GLY A 29 -4.42 8.69 -26.15
CA GLY A 29 -3.35 9.31 -26.93
C GLY A 29 -2.02 9.49 -26.18
N GLY A 30 -1.83 8.82 -25.02
CA GLY A 30 -0.55 8.83 -24.29
C GLY A 30 -0.08 10.24 -23.91
N ILE A 31 1.19 10.54 -24.10
CA ILE A 31 1.79 11.86 -23.87
C ILE A 31 1.70 12.64 -25.21
N ASN A 32 0.57 13.33 -25.40
CA ASN A 32 0.31 14.16 -26.57
C ASN A 32 0.63 13.44 -27.92
N GLY A 33 0.18 12.20 -28.05
CA GLY A 33 0.39 11.34 -29.23
C GLY A 33 1.52 10.31 -29.10
N THR A 34 2.33 10.38 -28.04
CA THR A 34 3.39 9.41 -27.77
C THR A 34 2.91 8.40 -26.72
N PRO A 35 2.86 7.08 -27.00
CA PRO A 35 2.44 6.10 -26.03
C PRO A 35 3.46 5.99 -24.88
N ILE A 36 2.96 5.70 -23.67
CA ILE A 36 3.78 5.26 -22.56
C ILE A 36 4.02 3.76 -22.64
N GLN A 37 5.15 3.30 -22.12
CA GLN A 37 5.50 1.90 -22.02
C GLN A 37 6.02 1.57 -20.63
N LEU A 38 5.43 0.57 -20.00
CA LEU A 38 5.90 0.04 -18.72
C LEU A 38 6.97 -1.03 -18.94
N VAL A 39 8.10 -0.89 -18.26
CA VAL A 39 9.15 -1.90 -18.17
C VAL A 39 9.05 -2.58 -16.83
N LEU A 40 8.54 -3.81 -16.78
CA LEU A 40 8.30 -4.53 -15.55
C LEU A 40 9.57 -5.25 -15.08
N GLN A 41 9.91 -5.09 -13.81
CA GLN A 41 10.97 -5.82 -13.12
C GLN A 41 10.41 -6.44 -11.84
N ASP A 42 10.71 -7.72 -11.61
CA ASP A 42 10.35 -8.40 -10.37
C ASP A 42 11.38 -8.09 -9.29
N THR A 43 10.90 -7.67 -8.13
CA THR A 43 11.75 -7.44 -6.95
C THR A 43 11.84 -8.65 -6.04
N ALA A 44 11.23 -9.78 -6.39
CA ALA A 44 11.17 -11.03 -5.64
C ALA A 44 10.74 -10.90 -4.15
N GLY A 45 10.28 -9.73 -3.73
CA GLY A 45 9.82 -9.47 -2.37
C GLY A 45 10.95 -9.20 -1.37
N ASP A 46 12.19 -9.10 -1.78
CA ASP A 46 13.34 -8.82 -0.93
C ASP A 46 14.12 -7.56 -1.37
N GLU A 47 15.04 -7.12 -0.52
CA GLU A 47 15.83 -5.90 -0.73
C GLU A 47 16.83 -6.04 -1.87
N ALA A 48 17.50 -7.19 -1.98
CA ALA A 48 18.50 -7.45 -3.03
C ALA A 48 17.83 -7.47 -4.42
N GLY A 49 16.67 -8.12 -4.53
CA GLY A 49 15.85 -8.12 -5.73
C GLY A 49 15.42 -6.71 -6.14
N ALA A 50 15.02 -5.87 -5.19
CA ALA A 50 14.65 -4.48 -5.44
C ALA A 50 15.86 -3.64 -5.93
N ILE A 51 17.03 -3.78 -5.30
CA ILE A 51 18.27 -3.13 -5.71
C ILE A 51 18.61 -3.51 -7.16
N ASN A 52 18.61 -4.80 -7.49
CA ASN A 52 18.90 -5.28 -8.85
C ASN A 52 17.89 -4.78 -9.88
N ALA A 53 16.61 -4.77 -9.54
CA ALA A 53 15.55 -4.25 -10.40
C ALA A 53 15.74 -2.75 -10.70
N PHE A 54 16.03 -1.94 -9.69
CA PHE A 54 16.27 -0.51 -9.85
C PHE A 54 17.52 -0.24 -10.70
N GLN A 55 18.62 -0.93 -10.44
CA GLN A 55 19.83 -0.81 -11.25
C GLN A 55 19.57 -1.15 -12.73
N THR A 56 18.80 -2.21 -12.98
CA THR A 56 18.42 -2.62 -14.35
C THR A 56 17.56 -1.55 -15.03
N LEU A 57 16.52 -1.05 -14.37
CA LEU A 57 15.65 0.00 -14.91
C LEU A 57 16.43 1.28 -15.22
N ILE A 58 17.35 1.66 -14.35
CA ILE A 58 18.13 2.90 -14.47
C ILE A 58 19.20 2.79 -15.56
N SER A 59 20.02 1.72 -15.52
CA SER A 59 21.24 1.63 -16.33
C SER A 59 21.03 0.94 -17.68
N LYS A 60 20.14 -0.06 -17.76
CA LYS A 60 19.89 -0.81 -18.99
C LYS A 60 18.66 -0.29 -19.75
N ASN A 61 17.58 0.00 -19.03
CA ASN A 61 16.33 0.41 -19.65
C ASN A 61 16.20 1.93 -19.80
N ASN A 62 17.04 2.72 -19.13
CA ASN A 62 17.03 4.18 -19.18
C ASN A 62 15.66 4.80 -18.93
N VAL A 63 14.91 4.25 -17.96
CA VAL A 63 13.55 4.73 -17.65
C VAL A 63 13.56 6.18 -17.18
N VAL A 64 12.48 6.90 -17.43
CA VAL A 64 12.33 8.31 -17.01
C VAL A 64 11.82 8.44 -15.57
N GLY A 65 11.18 7.40 -15.03
CA GLY A 65 10.69 7.33 -13.66
C GLY A 65 10.41 5.89 -13.25
N ILE A 66 10.24 5.64 -11.96
CA ILE A 66 10.01 4.31 -11.40
C ILE A 66 8.75 4.33 -10.53
N VAL A 67 7.83 3.39 -10.76
CA VAL A 67 6.72 3.08 -9.87
C VAL A 67 7.10 1.85 -9.05
N GLY A 68 7.27 2.02 -7.76
CA GLY A 68 7.74 0.96 -6.86
C GLY A 68 8.69 1.48 -5.80
N PRO A 69 9.29 0.57 -5.02
CA PRO A 69 9.02 -0.86 -4.95
C PRO A 69 7.73 -1.20 -4.17
N THR A 70 7.46 -2.50 -3.90
CA THR A 70 6.26 -2.91 -3.15
C THR A 70 6.39 -2.62 -1.65
N LEU A 71 7.50 -3.00 -1.03
CA LEU A 71 7.70 -2.90 0.42
C LEU A 71 8.50 -1.65 0.82
N SER A 72 8.20 -1.09 1.99
CA SER A 72 9.00 -0.01 2.58
C SER A 72 10.45 -0.44 2.84
N GLN A 73 10.67 -1.70 3.27
CA GLN A 73 12.01 -2.27 3.42
C GLN A 73 12.81 -2.21 2.11
N GLN A 74 12.16 -2.55 1.00
CA GLN A 74 12.77 -2.47 -0.34
C GLN A 74 13.07 -1.02 -0.74
N ALA A 75 12.18 -0.08 -0.37
CA ALA A 75 12.38 1.34 -0.68
C ALA A 75 13.62 1.92 0.02
N PHE A 76 13.86 1.57 1.28
CA PHE A 76 15.07 1.99 2.00
C PHE A 76 16.37 1.47 1.34
N GLY A 77 16.36 0.26 0.77
CA GLY A 77 17.51 -0.30 0.07
C GLY A 77 17.71 0.22 -1.36
N ALA A 78 16.63 0.32 -2.13
CA ALA A 78 16.71 0.56 -3.58
C ALA A 78 16.54 2.05 -3.98
N SER A 79 15.67 2.81 -3.29
CA SER A 79 15.41 4.20 -3.67
C SER A 79 16.61 5.14 -3.57
N PRO A 80 17.60 4.96 -2.65
CA PRO A 80 18.83 5.75 -2.68
C PRO A 80 19.64 5.63 -3.98
N ILE A 81 19.49 4.51 -4.70
CA ILE A 81 20.15 4.29 -6.00
C ILE A 81 19.52 5.18 -7.06
N ALA A 82 18.18 5.23 -7.08
CA ALA A 82 17.44 6.07 -8.02
C ALA A 82 17.66 7.56 -7.73
N ASP A 83 17.66 7.95 -6.45
CA ASP A 83 17.93 9.34 -6.03
C ASP A 83 19.29 9.82 -6.52
N ARG A 84 20.37 9.05 -6.27
CA ARG A 84 21.71 9.37 -6.79
C ARG A 84 21.76 9.46 -8.32
N ALA A 85 20.97 8.65 -9.02
CA ALA A 85 20.86 8.67 -10.48
C ALA A 85 19.87 9.71 -11.01
N LYS A 86 19.26 10.50 -10.10
CA LYS A 86 18.24 11.51 -10.40
C LYS A 86 17.06 10.92 -11.19
N VAL A 87 16.59 9.73 -10.81
CA VAL A 87 15.43 9.08 -11.39
C VAL A 87 14.26 9.20 -10.40
N PRO A 88 13.18 9.90 -10.75
CA PRO A 88 12.02 10.00 -9.87
C PRO A 88 11.44 8.64 -9.52
N VAL A 89 11.13 8.45 -8.24
CA VAL A 89 10.46 7.26 -7.68
C VAL A 89 9.13 7.66 -7.08
N LEU A 90 8.06 6.98 -7.48
CA LEU A 90 6.76 7.06 -6.82
C LEU A 90 6.44 5.72 -6.13
N GLY A 91 6.53 5.72 -4.81
CA GLY A 91 6.21 4.56 -3.98
C GLY A 91 4.69 4.33 -3.90
N PRO A 92 4.15 3.23 -4.45
CA PRO A 92 2.69 3.00 -4.47
C PRO A 92 2.17 2.43 -3.14
N SER A 93 3.04 1.88 -2.28
CA SER A 93 2.62 1.22 -1.02
C SER A 93 3.64 1.37 0.12
N ASN A 94 4.59 2.27 -0.02
CA ASN A 94 5.68 2.47 0.94
C ASN A 94 5.23 3.42 2.06
N THR A 95 4.55 2.90 3.07
CA THR A 95 3.84 3.69 4.09
C THR A 95 4.61 3.92 5.38
N ALA A 96 5.81 3.33 5.54
CA ALA A 96 6.67 3.56 6.69
C ALA A 96 7.09 5.04 6.82
N LYS A 97 7.43 5.45 8.04
CA LYS A 97 8.02 6.75 8.31
C LYS A 97 9.38 6.86 7.61
N GLY A 98 9.67 8.02 7.06
CA GLY A 98 10.99 8.31 6.49
C GLY A 98 11.18 7.95 5.01
N ILE A 99 10.12 7.56 4.29
CA ILE A 99 10.23 7.23 2.86
C ILE A 99 10.60 8.46 2.00
N PRO A 100 9.90 9.61 2.06
CA PRO A 100 10.29 10.78 1.26
C PRO A 100 11.65 11.35 1.68
N GLN A 101 12.08 11.13 2.92
CA GLN A 101 13.37 11.58 3.43
C GLN A 101 14.58 10.80 2.90
N ILE A 102 14.35 9.76 2.09
CA ILE A 102 15.43 9.00 1.42
C ILE A 102 16.19 9.89 0.44
N GLY A 103 15.49 10.80 -0.27
CA GLY A 103 16.13 11.72 -1.19
C GLY A 103 15.16 12.60 -1.98
N GLU A 104 15.67 13.58 -2.70
CA GLU A 104 14.87 14.57 -3.46
C GLU A 104 14.05 13.95 -4.60
N TYR A 105 14.46 12.79 -5.10
CA TYR A 105 13.80 12.08 -6.19
C TYR A 105 12.90 10.94 -5.69
N VAL A 106 12.56 10.93 -4.39
CA VAL A 106 11.71 9.90 -3.78
C VAL A 106 10.43 10.51 -3.23
N ALA A 107 9.32 10.17 -3.85
CA ALA A 107 7.99 10.53 -3.40
C ALA A 107 7.11 9.28 -3.27
N ARG A 108 5.91 9.42 -2.70
CA ARG A 108 4.96 8.32 -2.58
C ARG A 108 3.52 8.77 -2.81
N VAL A 109 2.72 7.87 -3.40
CA VAL A 109 1.26 8.02 -3.54
C VAL A 109 0.50 7.18 -2.50
N SER A 110 1.20 6.67 -1.50
CA SER A 110 0.61 5.93 -0.38
C SER A 110 0.68 6.78 0.90
N ALA A 111 -0.46 7.07 1.50
CA ALA A 111 -0.51 7.83 2.73
C ALA A 111 0.24 7.13 3.87
N PRO A 112 1.00 7.87 4.71
CA PRO A 112 1.79 7.28 5.79
C PRO A 112 0.92 6.57 6.83
N VAL A 113 1.43 5.48 7.40
CA VAL A 113 0.73 4.73 8.47
C VAL A 113 0.32 5.63 9.63
N ALA A 114 1.10 6.64 9.95
CA ALA A 114 0.80 7.61 11.01
C ALA A 114 -0.52 8.36 10.81
N VAL A 115 -0.98 8.50 9.57
CA VAL A 115 -2.26 9.16 9.23
C VAL A 115 -3.39 8.15 9.12
N VAL A 116 -3.13 6.99 8.53
CA VAL A 116 -4.18 6.01 8.19
C VAL A 116 -4.52 5.09 9.36
N ALA A 117 -3.52 4.49 10.01
CA ALA A 117 -3.70 3.45 11.03
C ALA A 117 -4.57 3.85 12.22
N PRO A 118 -4.47 5.07 12.79
CA PRO A 118 -5.30 5.47 13.94
C PRO A 118 -6.81 5.41 13.69
N ASN A 119 -7.25 5.51 12.42
CA ASN A 119 -8.68 5.50 12.08
C ASN A 119 -9.34 4.15 12.41
N SER A 120 -8.63 3.04 12.25
CA SER A 120 -9.16 1.71 12.60
C SER A 120 -9.36 1.53 14.11
N VAL A 121 -8.47 2.08 14.94
CA VAL A 121 -8.62 2.06 16.41
C VAL A 121 -9.82 2.89 16.83
N LYS A 122 -9.98 4.10 16.26
CA LYS A 122 -11.16 4.95 16.52
C LYS A 122 -12.46 4.26 16.10
N ALA A 123 -12.47 3.59 14.95
CA ALA A 123 -13.63 2.83 14.48
C ALA A 123 -13.95 1.65 15.42
N ALA A 124 -12.95 0.90 15.88
CA ALA A 124 -13.14 -0.18 16.83
C ALA A 124 -13.77 0.30 18.14
N LEU A 125 -13.30 1.45 18.67
CA LEU A 125 -13.86 2.07 19.87
C LEU A 125 -15.29 2.59 19.67
N LYS A 126 -15.60 3.12 18.46
CA LYS A 126 -16.98 3.51 18.11
C LYS A 126 -17.92 2.31 18.06
N MET A 127 -17.44 1.16 17.56
CA MET A 127 -18.22 -0.09 17.50
C MET A 127 -18.38 -0.75 18.87
N ASN A 128 -17.34 -0.71 19.69
CA ASN A 128 -17.35 -1.28 21.03
C ASN A 128 -16.60 -0.37 22.03
N PRO A 129 -17.32 0.55 22.72
CA PRO A 129 -16.72 1.45 23.71
C PRO A 129 -16.19 0.75 24.98
N GLN A 130 -16.46 -0.55 25.15
CA GLN A 130 -15.97 -1.33 26.31
C GLN A 130 -14.55 -1.87 26.10
N ILE A 131 -13.93 -1.69 24.94
CA ILE A 131 -12.54 -2.09 24.69
C ILE A 131 -11.63 -1.36 25.68
N LYS A 132 -10.81 -2.14 26.42
CA LYS A 132 -9.82 -1.64 27.36
C LYS A 132 -8.45 -2.25 27.14
N LYS A 133 -8.37 -3.57 26.94
CA LYS A 133 -7.14 -4.34 26.82
C LYS A 133 -6.83 -4.61 25.36
N VAL A 134 -5.62 -4.26 24.95
CA VAL A 134 -5.16 -4.42 23.57
C VAL A 134 -3.89 -5.27 23.52
N ALA A 135 -3.87 -6.29 22.67
CA ALA A 135 -2.68 -7.02 22.30
C ALA A 135 -2.24 -6.62 20.90
N VAL A 136 -0.96 -6.40 20.72
CA VAL A 136 -0.37 -6.02 19.42
C VAL A 136 0.59 -7.09 18.94
N PHE A 137 0.54 -7.41 17.64
CA PHE A 137 1.46 -8.31 16.97
C PHE A 137 2.12 -7.58 15.81
N TYR A 138 3.42 -7.81 15.58
CA TYR A 138 4.09 -7.21 14.43
C TYR A 138 5.27 -8.03 13.91
N ALA A 139 5.49 -7.93 12.59
CA ALA A 139 6.65 -8.53 11.93
C ALA A 139 7.90 -7.69 12.21
N GLN A 140 8.80 -8.19 13.06
CA GLN A 140 9.98 -7.46 13.53
C GLN A 140 11.10 -7.31 12.49
N ASN A 141 11.05 -8.06 11.41
CA ASN A 141 12.00 -7.99 10.31
C ASN A 141 11.54 -7.12 9.13
N ASP A 142 10.36 -6.47 9.23
CA ASP A 142 9.82 -5.62 8.19
C ASP A 142 9.72 -4.15 8.64
N ALA A 143 10.27 -3.22 7.83
CA ALA A 143 10.33 -1.81 8.16
C ALA A 143 8.94 -1.15 8.22
N PHE A 144 8.01 -1.55 7.35
CA PHE A 144 6.63 -1.10 7.39
C PHE A 144 5.95 -1.53 8.68
N SER A 145 6.00 -2.83 9.03
CA SER A 145 5.36 -3.39 10.22
C SER A 145 5.89 -2.77 11.51
N LYS A 146 7.20 -2.46 11.57
CA LYS A 146 7.79 -1.70 12.69
C LYS A 146 7.20 -0.30 12.80
N SER A 147 7.15 0.44 11.71
CA SER A 147 6.62 1.81 11.69
C SER A 147 5.13 1.85 12.03
N GLU A 148 4.37 0.87 11.52
CA GLU A 148 2.94 0.79 11.78
C GLU A 148 2.63 0.39 13.23
N THR A 149 3.36 -0.59 13.79
CA THR A 149 3.16 -0.99 15.17
C THR A 149 3.49 0.13 16.15
N GLU A 150 4.52 0.95 15.89
CA GLU A 150 4.81 2.15 16.69
C GLU A 150 3.60 3.09 16.71
N THR A 151 3.03 3.39 15.54
CA THR A 151 1.82 4.22 15.42
C THR A 151 0.64 3.62 16.17
N PHE A 152 0.41 2.31 16.06
CA PHE A 152 -0.67 1.65 16.81
C PHE A 152 -0.47 1.69 18.31
N GLN A 153 0.74 1.43 18.80
CA GLN A 153 1.06 1.48 20.22
C GLN A 153 0.88 2.91 20.80
N GLU A 154 1.33 3.93 20.06
CA GLU A 154 1.10 5.33 20.42
C GLU A 154 -0.40 5.67 20.43
N THR A 155 -1.15 5.19 19.43
CA THR A 155 -2.61 5.40 19.35
C THR A 155 -3.32 4.74 20.50
N VAL A 156 -3.03 3.46 20.79
CA VAL A 156 -3.60 2.72 21.94
C VAL A 156 -3.37 3.48 23.23
N LYS A 157 -2.13 3.94 23.46
CA LYS A 157 -1.79 4.72 24.66
C LYS A 157 -2.51 6.07 24.71
N SER A 158 -2.59 6.80 23.60
CA SER A 158 -3.26 8.11 23.54
C SER A 158 -4.78 8.02 23.73
N GLN A 159 -5.38 6.86 23.41
CA GLN A 159 -6.78 6.57 23.68
C GLN A 159 -7.05 6.05 25.10
N GLY A 160 -6.03 6.01 25.97
CA GLY A 160 -6.16 5.52 27.36
C GLY A 160 -6.41 4.02 27.47
N LEU A 161 -6.05 3.24 26.47
CA LEU A 161 -6.20 1.79 26.46
C LEU A 161 -4.97 1.10 27.07
N ASP A 162 -5.19 -0.07 27.67
CA ASP A 162 -4.16 -0.90 28.29
C ASP A 162 -3.50 -1.80 27.24
N LEU A 163 -2.25 -1.53 26.89
CA LEU A 163 -1.43 -2.37 26.01
C LEU A 163 -0.89 -3.56 26.82
N VAL A 164 -1.64 -4.67 26.84
CA VAL A 164 -1.32 -5.83 27.69
C VAL A 164 -0.13 -6.65 27.18
N THR A 165 0.14 -6.65 25.89
CA THR A 165 1.30 -7.33 25.30
C THR A 165 1.64 -6.84 23.91
N VAL A 166 2.93 -6.95 23.53
CA VAL A 166 3.42 -6.75 22.17
C VAL A 166 4.17 -8.02 21.77
N GLN A 167 3.63 -8.77 20.83
CA GLN A 167 4.17 -10.03 20.33
C GLN A 167 4.91 -9.79 19.01
N LYS A 168 6.06 -10.43 18.85
CA LYS A 168 6.93 -10.31 17.67
C LYS A 168 6.91 -11.60 16.87
N PHE A 169 6.98 -11.46 15.55
CA PHE A 169 7.12 -12.57 14.60
C PHE A 169 7.99 -12.14 13.40
N GLN A 170 8.24 -13.05 12.48
CA GLN A 170 8.92 -12.80 11.21
C GLN A 170 7.91 -12.93 10.06
N THR A 171 8.10 -12.17 8.98
CA THR A 171 7.25 -12.27 7.77
C THR A 171 7.28 -13.65 7.11
N THR A 172 8.23 -14.49 7.48
CA THR A 172 8.40 -15.89 7.02
C THR A 172 7.79 -16.91 7.96
N ASP A 173 7.30 -16.50 9.13
CA ASP A 173 6.70 -17.41 10.10
C ASP A 173 5.35 -17.93 9.58
N THR A 174 5.08 -19.20 9.88
CA THR A 174 3.81 -19.88 9.54
C THR A 174 3.12 -20.46 10.77
N ASP A 175 3.82 -20.54 11.89
CA ASP A 175 3.31 -20.99 13.19
C ASP A 175 3.40 -19.84 14.20
N PHE A 176 2.25 -19.50 14.79
CA PHE A 176 2.09 -18.40 15.75
C PHE A 176 1.46 -18.86 17.06
N GLN A 177 1.35 -20.18 17.29
CA GLN A 177 0.65 -20.74 18.45
C GLN A 177 1.17 -20.20 19.78
N SER A 178 2.49 -20.08 19.91
CA SER A 178 3.11 -19.57 21.15
C SER A 178 2.73 -18.11 21.40
N GLN A 179 2.90 -17.23 20.42
CA GLN A 179 2.58 -15.80 20.52
C GLN A 179 1.08 -15.59 20.74
N ALA A 180 0.24 -16.32 19.98
CA ALA A 180 -1.22 -16.23 20.08
C ALA A 180 -1.71 -16.69 21.45
N THR A 181 -1.23 -17.83 21.96
CA THR A 181 -1.58 -18.34 23.30
C THR A 181 -1.18 -17.36 24.38
N ASN A 182 0.05 -16.81 24.32
CA ASN A 182 0.51 -15.82 25.29
C ASN A 182 -0.40 -14.58 25.32
N ALA A 183 -0.81 -14.09 24.16
CA ALA A 183 -1.69 -12.93 24.07
C ALA A 183 -3.11 -13.24 24.57
N ILE A 184 -3.70 -14.37 24.16
CA ILE A 184 -5.07 -14.77 24.53
C ILE A 184 -5.22 -14.96 26.03
N ASN A 185 -4.20 -15.50 26.73
CA ASN A 185 -4.19 -15.69 28.19
C ASN A 185 -4.32 -14.36 28.95
N LEU A 186 -3.96 -13.23 28.36
CA LEU A 186 -4.13 -11.89 28.94
C LEU A 186 -5.55 -11.32 28.70
N LYS A 187 -6.40 -12.05 27.98
CA LYS A 187 -7.79 -11.71 27.67
C LYS A 187 -7.92 -10.31 27.05
N PRO A 188 -7.28 -10.03 25.91
CA PRO A 188 -7.43 -8.75 25.22
C PRO A 188 -8.84 -8.61 24.63
N ASP A 189 -9.39 -7.40 24.68
CA ASP A 189 -10.66 -7.05 24.03
C ASP A 189 -10.44 -6.81 22.52
N LEU A 190 -9.24 -6.36 22.16
CA LEU A 190 -8.81 -6.01 20.80
C LEU A 190 -7.43 -6.59 20.51
N VAL A 191 -7.27 -7.18 19.33
CA VAL A 191 -5.98 -7.56 18.76
C VAL A 191 -5.68 -6.66 17.58
N ILE A 192 -4.43 -6.17 17.46
CA ILE A 192 -3.94 -5.38 16.33
C ILE A 192 -2.76 -6.14 15.71
N ILE A 193 -2.75 -6.28 14.39
CA ILE A 193 -1.74 -7.03 13.64
C ILE A 193 -1.09 -6.15 12.58
N SER A 194 0.19 -5.87 12.73
CA SER A 194 1.05 -5.21 11.74
C SER A 194 1.95 -6.24 11.08
N GLY A 195 1.54 -6.71 9.90
CA GLY A 195 2.21 -7.72 9.10
C GLY A 195 1.81 -7.59 7.63
N LEU A 196 2.19 -8.58 6.84
CA LEU A 196 1.83 -8.68 5.44
C LEU A 196 0.68 -9.69 5.23
N ALA A 197 0.17 -9.81 4.02
CA ALA A 197 -1.02 -10.62 3.73
C ALA A 197 -0.86 -12.11 4.09
N ALA A 198 0.32 -12.68 3.87
CA ALA A 198 0.58 -14.11 4.11
C ALA A 198 0.72 -14.42 5.61
N ASP A 199 1.63 -13.75 6.31
CA ASP A 199 1.90 -13.96 7.72
C ASP A 199 0.72 -13.51 8.59
N GLY A 200 0.20 -12.30 8.35
CA GLY A 200 -0.96 -11.77 9.07
C GLY A 200 -2.22 -12.61 8.88
N GLY A 201 -2.47 -13.11 7.65
CA GLY A 201 -3.59 -14.02 7.38
C GLY A 201 -3.49 -15.34 8.16
N ASN A 202 -2.29 -15.94 8.23
CA ASN A 202 -2.03 -17.14 9.03
C ASN A 202 -2.18 -16.88 10.54
N LEU A 203 -1.69 -15.74 11.02
CA LEU A 203 -1.84 -15.35 12.43
C LEU A 203 -3.31 -15.16 12.79
N ILE A 204 -4.11 -14.48 11.95
CA ILE A 204 -5.55 -14.32 12.14
C ILE A 204 -6.22 -15.68 12.27
N ARG A 205 -5.94 -16.60 11.35
CA ARG A 205 -6.51 -17.94 11.37
C ARG A 205 -6.20 -18.64 12.69
N GLN A 206 -4.93 -18.66 13.12
CA GLN A 206 -4.51 -19.34 14.35
C GLN A 206 -5.11 -18.69 15.61
N LEU A 207 -5.22 -17.36 15.70
CA LEU A 207 -5.92 -16.69 16.79
C LEU A 207 -7.39 -17.16 16.90
N ARG A 208 -8.08 -17.27 15.76
CA ARG A 208 -9.48 -17.74 15.70
C ARG A 208 -9.60 -19.22 16.04
N GLU A 209 -8.71 -20.06 15.55
CA GLU A 209 -8.65 -21.51 15.86
C GLU A 209 -8.39 -21.76 17.38
N LEU A 210 -7.58 -20.90 18.02
CA LEU A 210 -7.36 -20.90 19.46
C LEU A 210 -8.51 -20.29 20.28
N GLY A 211 -9.60 -19.88 19.63
CA GLY A 211 -10.83 -19.44 20.28
C GLY A 211 -10.92 -17.93 20.55
N TYR A 212 -10.01 -17.10 20.04
CA TYR A 212 -10.14 -15.66 20.18
C TYR A 212 -11.35 -15.13 19.38
N LYS A 213 -12.29 -14.49 20.08
CA LYS A 213 -13.55 -13.96 19.51
C LYS A 213 -13.64 -12.43 19.50
N GLY A 214 -12.67 -11.74 20.07
CA GLY A 214 -12.62 -10.27 20.12
C GLY A 214 -12.40 -9.64 18.73
N LEU A 215 -12.49 -8.32 18.69
CA LEU A 215 -12.18 -7.57 17.46
C LEU A 215 -10.72 -7.74 17.07
N ILE A 216 -10.48 -7.77 15.77
CA ILE A 216 -9.12 -7.73 15.18
C ILE A 216 -9.03 -6.53 14.23
N ILE A 217 -7.98 -5.75 14.38
CA ILE A 217 -7.55 -4.75 13.41
C ILE A 217 -6.38 -5.33 12.63
N GLY A 218 -6.52 -5.38 11.32
CA GLY A 218 -5.42 -5.63 10.40
C GLY A 218 -4.77 -4.32 9.97
N GLY A 219 -3.45 -4.29 9.92
CA GLY A 219 -2.68 -3.18 9.36
C GLY A 219 -2.79 -3.09 7.84
N ASN A 220 -2.16 -2.06 7.26
CA ASN A 220 -2.25 -1.79 5.83
C ASN A 220 -1.69 -2.95 4.96
N GLY A 221 -0.74 -3.73 5.46
CA GLY A 221 -0.20 -4.90 4.74
C GLY A 221 -1.21 -6.05 4.54
N LEU A 222 -2.34 -6.02 5.27
CA LEU A 222 -3.45 -6.97 5.14
C LEU A 222 -4.57 -6.44 4.23
N ASN A 223 -4.41 -5.25 3.64
CA ASN A 223 -5.44 -4.57 2.86
C ASN A 223 -5.53 -5.10 1.41
N THR A 224 -5.71 -6.38 1.26
CA THR A 224 -5.88 -7.05 -0.05
C THR A 224 -6.82 -8.25 0.06
N SER A 225 -7.69 -8.43 -0.94
CA SER A 225 -8.53 -9.64 -1.05
C SER A 225 -7.72 -10.92 -1.26
N ASN A 226 -6.47 -10.82 -1.71
CA ASN A 226 -5.56 -11.96 -1.86
C ASN A 226 -5.20 -12.62 -0.51
N MET A 227 -5.52 -11.97 0.62
CA MET A 227 -5.42 -12.55 1.96
C MET A 227 -6.53 -13.57 2.25
N PHE A 228 -7.70 -13.46 1.61
CA PHE A 228 -8.87 -14.29 1.93
C PHE A 228 -8.60 -15.80 1.83
N PRO A 229 -7.91 -16.33 0.81
CA PRO A 229 -7.55 -17.75 0.77
C PRO A 229 -6.65 -18.20 1.92
N VAL A 230 -5.90 -17.26 2.55
CA VAL A 230 -4.97 -17.56 3.66
C VAL A 230 -5.73 -17.70 4.97
N CYS A 231 -6.56 -16.73 5.34
CA CYS A 231 -7.33 -16.72 6.59
C CYS A 231 -8.73 -17.34 6.47
N LYS A 232 -9.25 -17.56 5.25
CA LYS A 232 -10.56 -18.16 4.96
C LYS A 232 -11.68 -17.45 5.74
N ALA A 233 -12.68 -18.18 6.22
CA ALA A 233 -13.79 -17.64 7.01
C ALA A 233 -13.35 -16.84 8.25
N PHE A 234 -12.13 -17.07 8.76
CA PHE A 234 -11.59 -16.37 9.92
C PHE A 234 -11.22 -14.92 9.68
N CYS A 235 -11.18 -14.48 8.41
CA CYS A 235 -11.07 -13.07 8.08
C CYS A 235 -12.34 -12.25 8.38
N ASP A 236 -13.49 -12.90 8.59
CA ASP A 236 -14.75 -12.18 8.80
C ASP A 236 -14.68 -11.25 10.01
N GLY A 237 -15.19 -10.04 9.85
CA GLY A 237 -15.25 -9.03 10.90
C GLY A 237 -13.97 -8.24 11.16
N ILE A 238 -12.86 -8.49 10.46
CA ILE A 238 -11.61 -7.75 10.64
C ILE A 238 -11.77 -6.32 10.13
N LEU A 239 -11.25 -5.35 10.89
CA LEU A 239 -11.22 -3.94 10.54
C LEU A 239 -9.88 -3.57 9.91
N ILE A 240 -9.91 -2.83 8.81
CA ILE A 240 -8.71 -2.30 8.15
C ILE A 240 -8.95 -0.84 7.76
N ALA A 241 -8.05 0.05 8.17
CA ALA A 241 -8.05 1.42 7.70
C ALA A 241 -7.51 1.48 6.26
N GLN A 242 -8.14 2.29 5.42
CA GLN A 242 -7.86 2.36 3.98
C GLN A 242 -7.70 3.81 3.51
N ALA A 243 -6.81 3.99 2.54
CA ALA A 243 -6.61 5.25 1.81
C ALA A 243 -7.28 5.24 0.42
N TYR A 244 -8.14 4.28 0.16
CA TYR A 244 -8.89 4.12 -1.08
C TYR A 244 -10.28 3.52 -0.79
N SER A 245 -11.29 4.01 -1.52
CA SER A 245 -12.61 3.37 -1.57
C SER A 245 -13.07 3.25 -3.03
N PRO A 246 -13.48 2.06 -3.48
CA PRO A 246 -14.10 1.91 -4.80
C PRO A 246 -15.44 2.65 -4.91
N GLU A 247 -16.00 3.10 -3.79
CA GLU A 247 -17.26 3.87 -3.73
C GLU A 247 -17.04 5.38 -3.92
N LEU A 248 -15.78 5.86 -3.94
CA LEU A 248 -15.48 7.26 -4.22
C LEU A 248 -15.99 7.66 -5.60
N VAL A 249 -16.86 8.69 -5.63
CA VAL A 249 -17.49 9.16 -6.86
C VAL A 249 -16.56 10.14 -7.58
N SER A 250 -15.91 9.67 -8.64
CA SER A 250 -15.16 10.48 -9.60
C SER A 250 -15.06 9.74 -10.94
N ASP A 251 -14.91 10.49 -12.04
CA ASP A 251 -14.83 9.88 -13.38
C ASP A 251 -13.64 8.94 -13.51
N ILE A 252 -12.47 9.33 -12.99
CA ILE A 252 -11.26 8.52 -13.06
C ILE A 252 -11.36 7.25 -12.21
N ASN A 253 -11.96 7.33 -11.00
CA ASN A 253 -12.20 6.14 -10.19
C ASN A 253 -13.21 5.20 -10.86
N THR A 254 -14.26 5.76 -11.46
CA THR A 254 -15.26 4.98 -12.21
C THR A 254 -14.61 4.25 -13.39
N ALA A 255 -13.76 4.93 -14.17
CA ALA A 255 -13.05 4.34 -15.30
C ALA A 255 -12.09 3.22 -14.84
N PHE A 256 -11.28 3.49 -13.82
CA PHE A 256 -10.35 2.50 -13.23
C PHE A 256 -11.12 1.28 -12.69
N ARG A 257 -12.16 1.50 -11.88
CA ARG A 257 -12.98 0.46 -11.30
C ARG A 257 -13.65 -0.42 -12.36
N THR A 258 -14.20 0.20 -13.42
CA THR A 258 -14.82 -0.51 -14.53
C THR A 258 -13.80 -1.40 -15.25
N ALA A 259 -12.64 -0.86 -15.62
CA ALA A 259 -11.59 -1.62 -16.29
C ALA A 259 -11.09 -2.80 -15.44
N TYR A 260 -10.94 -2.59 -14.13
CA TYR A 260 -10.55 -3.66 -13.20
C TYR A 260 -11.62 -4.74 -13.09
N ARG A 261 -12.89 -4.38 -12.89
CA ARG A 261 -14.01 -5.31 -12.74
C ARG A 261 -14.28 -6.12 -14.01
N ASP A 262 -14.15 -5.51 -15.17
CA ASP A 262 -14.35 -6.19 -16.45
C ASP A 262 -13.36 -7.34 -16.61
N GLN A 263 -12.12 -7.15 -16.17
CA GLN A 263 -11.05 -8.13 -16.31
C GLN A 263 -11.01 -9.15 -15.16
N TYR A 264 -11.22 -8.72 -13.90
CA TYR A 264 -10.96 -9.55 -12.72
C TYR A 264 -12.23 -9.96 -11.97
N LYS A 265 -13.42 -9.47 -12.35
CA LYS A 265 -14.74 -9.80 -11.79
C LYS A 265 -14.85 -9.55 -10.26
N LYS A 266 -14.01 -8.68 -9.72
CA LYS A 266 -13.99 -8.24 -8.31
C LYS A 266 -13.73 -6.73 -8.21
N GLU A 267 -13.97 -6.16 -7.04
CA GLU A 267 -13.62 -4.75 -6.80
C GLU A 267 -12.09 -4.57 -6.72
N PRO A 268 -11.56 -3.46 -7.26
CA PRO A 268 -10.14 -3.17 -7.16
C PRO A 268 -9.72 -2.92 -5.72
N PRO A 269 -8.63 -3.55 -5.26
CA PRO A 269 -8.05 -3.25 -3.95
C PRO A 269 -7.22 -1.96 -3.99
N GLN A 270 -6.92 -1.43 -2.79
CA GLN A 270 -6.13 -0.21 -2.61
C GLN A 270 -4.78 -0.25 -3.35
N PHE A 271 -4.06 -1.36 -3.32
CA PHE A 271 -2.74 -1.46 -3.97
C PHE A 271 -2.80 -1.29 -5.49
N SER A 272 -3.88 -1.76 -6.14
CA SER A 272 -4.11 -1.51 -7.56
C SER A 272 -4.42 -0.04 -7.84
N ALA A 273 -5.27 0.59 -7.02
CA ALA A 273 -5.62 2.01 -7.16
C ALA A 273 -4.41 2.92 -6.97
N GLN A 274 -3.57 2.62 -5.98
CA GLN A 274 -2.33 3.37 -5.72
C GLN A 274 -1.32 3.24 -6.87
N ALA A 275 -1.16 2.03 -7.42
CA ALA A 275 -0.26 1.83 -8.55
C ALA A 275 -0.77 2.48 -9.84
N PHE A 276 -2.08 2.44 -10.10
CA PHE A 276 -2.72 3.23 -11.16
C PHE A 276 -2.42 4.72 -10.98
N THR A 277 -2.65 5.24 -9.77
CA THR A 277 -2.39 6.65 -9.43
C THR A 277 -0.93 7.04 -9.66
N ALA A 278 0.03 6.21 -9.30
CA ALA A 278 1.44 6.51 -9.54
C ALA A 278 1.78 6.64 -11.03
N VAL A 279 1.22 5.77 -11.88
CA VAL A 279 1.37 5.90 -13.34
C VAL A 279 0.67 7.15 -13.86
N GLN A 280 -0.56 7.43 -13.39
CA GLN A 280 -1.30 8.64 -13.74
C GLN A 280 -0.51 9.91 -13.45
N VAL A 281 0.08 10.02 -12.25
CA VAL A 281 0.88 11.19 -11.85
C VAL A 281 2.03 11.41 -12.83
N TYR A 282 2.75 10.35 -13.24
CA TYR A 282 3.79 10.47 -14.26
C TYR A 282 3.23 10.93 -15.61
N VAL A 283 2.13 10.35 -16.05
CA VAL A 283 1.52 10.71 -17.35
C VAL A 283 1.10 12.18 -17.37
N GLU A 284 0.41 12.65 -16.33
CA GLU A 284 -0.07 14.02 -16.25
C GLU A 284 1.09 15.02 -16.11
N ALA A 285 2.12 14.69 -15.31
CA ALA A 285 3.32 15.51 -15.22
C ALA A 285 4.09 15.59 -16.56
N LEU A 286 4.21 14.48 -17.27
CA LEU A 286 4.83 14.46 -18.61
C LEU A 286 4.01 15.24 -19.63
N LYS A 287 2.68 15.14 -19.62
CA LYS A 287 1.79 15.97 -20.50
C LYS A 287 1.97 17.45 -20.21
N ALA A 288 2.05 17.83 -18.94
CA ALA A 288 2.26 19.23 -18.54
C ALA A 288 3.65 19.75 -18.95
N LEU A 289 4.67 18.92 -18.94
CA LEU A 289 5.99 19.26 -19.46
C LEU A 289 5.97 19.39 -21.00
N ASP A 290 5.42 18.40 -21.68
CA ASP A 290 5.39 18.34 -23.15
C ASP A 290 4.64 19.53 -23.77
N SER A 291 3.65 20.08 -23.04
CA SER A 291 2.96 21.29 -23.47
C SER A 291 3.83 22.56 -23.47
N LYS A 292 4.92 22.55 -22.69
CA LYS A 292 5.88 23.67 -22.60
C LYS A 292 7.12 23.42 -23.46
N THR A 293 7.67 22.21 -23.35
CA THR A 293 8.86 21.77 -24.08
C THR A 293 8.67 20.31 -24.46
N LYS A 294 8.82 19.98 -25.74
CA LYS A 294 8.62 18.61 -26.23
C LYS A 294 9.55 17.64 -25.50
N VAL A 295 8.98 16.71 -24.73
CA VAL A 295 9.75 15.79 -23.87
C VAL A 295 10.72 14.90 -24.69
N ASN A 296 10.39 14.58 -25.94
CA ASN A 296 11.25 13.80 -26.82
C ASN A 296 12.49 14.57 -27.35
N THR A 297 12.56 15.88 -27.12
CA THR A 297 13.73 16.70 -27.44
C THR A 297 14.70 16.84 -26.29
N LEU A 298 14.29 16.47 -25.09
CA LEU A 298 15.11 16.57 -23.88
C LEU A 298 16.05 15.37 -23.74
N ALA A 299 17.28 15.61 -23.30
CA ALA A 299 18.14 14.52 -22.84
C ALA A 299 17.53 13.85 -21.61
N ILE A 300 17.66 12.52 -21.49
CA ILE A 300 17.06 11.75 -20.38
C ILE A 300 17.38 12.32 -18.98
N PRO A 301 18.62 12.70 -18.65
CA PRO A 301 18.91 13.30 -17.34
C PRO A 301 18.17 14.61 -17.08
N GLN A 302 18.02 15.45 -18.09
CA GLN A 302 17.24 16.69 -18.01
C GLN A 302 15.75 16.37 -17.83
N LEU A 303 15.21 15.46 -18.63
CA LEU A 303 13.80 15.04 -18.53
C LEU A 303 13.47 14.51 -17.15
N ARG A 304 14.33 13.68 -16.54
CA ARG A 304 14.15 13.15 -15.18
C ARG A 304 14.07 14.27 -14.15
N THR A 305 14.94 15.27 -14.25
CA THR A 305 14.95 16.40 -13.31
C THR A 305 13.71 17.26 -13.44
N GLU A 306 13.33 17.61 -14.68
CA GLU A 306 12.13 18.42 -14.91
C GLU A 306 10.85 17.65 -14.56
N LEU A 307 10.82 16.34 -14.81
CA LEU A 307 9.72 15.47 -14.42
C LEU A 307 9.54 15.44 -12.88
N ASN A 308 10.63 15.28 -12.13
CA ASN A 308 10.59 15.29 -10.66
C ASN A 308 10.01 16.61 -10.13
N GLN A 309 10.48 17.73 -10.67
CA GLN A 309 9.98 19.05 -10.28
C GLN A 309 8.51 19.25 -10.65
N GLN A 310 8.09 18.77 -11.83
CA GLN A 310 6.72 18.94 -12.31
C GLN A 310 5.74 18.07 -11.51
N LEU A 311 6.11 16.82 -11.20
CA LEU A 311 5.23 15.93 -10.45
C LEU A 311 4.95 16.44 -9.02
N LEU A 312 5.96 17.02 -8.34
CA LEU A 312 5.79 17.56 -6.99
C LEU A 312 4.92 18.84 -6.93
N LYS A 313 4.83 19.58 -8.03
CA LYS A 313 4.01 20.82 -8.12
C LYS A 313 2.56 20.56 -8.52
N GLY A 314 2.25 19.35 -9.01
CA GLY A 314 0.94 19.02 -9.53
C GLY A 314 -0.11 18.77 -8.45
N THR A 315 -1.37 19.00 -8.84
CA THR A 315 -2.56 18.49 -8.15
C THR A 315 -3.27 17.55 -9.11
N TYR A 316 -3.64 16.37 -8.64
CA TYR A 316 -4.08 15.26 -9.47
C TYR A 316 -5.42 14.72 -8.99
N ASN A 317 -6.40 14.62 -9.89
CA ASN A 317 -7.66 13.94 -9.63
C ASN A 317 -7.51 12.45 -9.95
N THR A 318 -7.44 11.62 -8.92
CA THR A 318 -7.04 10.21 -9.04
C THR A 318 -8.11 9.27 -8.47
N PRO A 319 -7.99 7.96 -8.63
CA PRO A 319 -8.84 7.01 -7.91
C PRO A 319 -8.77 7.15 -6.38
N LEU A 320 -7.68 7.74 -5.84
CA LEU A 320 -7.54 8.03 -4.40
C LEU A 320 -8.24 9.34 -3.97
N GLY A 321 -8.90 10.03 -4.90
CA GLY A 321 -9.38 11.40 -4.76
C GLY A 321 -8.37 12.42 -5.27
N GLU A 322 -8.57 13.70 -4.90
CA GLU A 322 -7.60 14.75 -5.19
C GLU A 322 -6.36 14.58 -4.31
N ILE A 323 -5.20 14.48 -4.96
CA ILE A 323 -3.91 14.40 -4.28
C ILE A 323 -2.94 15.46 -4.77
N SER A 324 -2.00 15.83 -3.92
CA SER A 324 -0.82 16.64 -4.25
C SER A 324 0.36 16.14 -3.42
N PHE A 325 1.50 16.82 -3.51
CA PHE A 325 2.71 16.46 -2.77
C PHE A 325 3.24 17.64 -1.96
N THR A 326 3.88 17.34 -0.81
CA THR A 326 4.74 18.32 -0.17
C THR A 326 6.04 18.48 -0.98
N PRO A 327 6.82 19.54 -0.75
CA PRO A 327 8.13 19.71 -1.40
C PRO A 327 9.06 18.51 -1.20
N GLU A 328 8.91 17.79 -0.08
CA GLU A 328 9.71 16.61 0.28
C GLU A 328 9.20 15.31 -0.36
N GLY A 329 8.10 15.33 -1.14
CA GLY A 329 7.54 14.17 -1.80
C GLY A 329 6.52 13.36 -0.98
N GLU A 330 6.03 13.91 0.16
CA GLU A 330 4.96 13.29 0.91
C GLU A 330 3.61 13.56 0.23
N ILE A 331 2.77 12.52 0.11
CA ILE A 331 1.41 12.69 -0.41
C ILE A 331 0.56 13.54 0.52
N VAL A 332 -0.21 14.45 -0.06
CA VAL A 332 -1.31 15.17 0.58
C VAL A 332 -2.61 14.59 0.04
N GLN A 333 -3.33 13.88 0.90
CA GLN A 333 -4.61 13.23 0.61
C GLN A 333 -5.57 13.52 1.76
N LYS A 334 -6.87 13.68 1.46
CA LYS A 334 -7.89 14.06 2.45
C LYS A 334 -8.79 12.89 2.86
N GLU A 335 -9.01 11.95 1.95
CA GLU A 335 -10.02 10.90 2.11
C GLU A 335 -9.40 9.63 2.69
N PHE A 336 -9.88 9.24 3.88
CA PHE A 336 -9.51 7.99 4.55
C PHE A 336 -10.75 7.27 5.02
N TYR A 337 -10.69 5.94 5.00
CA TYR A 337 -11.82 5.07 5.25
C TYR A 337 -11.45 3.98 6.26
N VAL A 338 -12.45 3.34 6.82
CA VAL A 338 -12.28 2.06 7.53
C VAL A 338 -13.27 1.08 6.92
N ALA A 339 -12.77 -0.10 6.57
CA ALA A 339 -13.59 -1.18 6.08
C ALA A 339 -13.58 -2.36 7.05
N GLN A 340 -14.69 -3.07 7.09
CA GLN A 340 -14.79 -4.36 7.73
C GLN A 340 -14.84 -5.45 6.66
N ILE A 341 -14.04 -6.49 6.83
CA ILE A 341 -14.10 -7.66 5.94
C ILE A 341 -15.39 -8.43 6.21
N LYS A 342 -16.12 -8.74 5.14
CA LYS A 342 -17.28 -9.63 5.14
C LYS A 342 -16.97 -10.81 4.25
N MET A 343 -16.84 -11.99 4.87
CA MET A 343 -16.62 -13.23 4.14
C MET A 343 -17.96 -13.86 3.71
N ASP A 344 -17.93 -14.54 2.58
CA ASP A 344 -19.04 -15.37 2.15
C ASP A 344 -19.22 -16.57 3.11
N PRO A 345 -20.42 -17.16 3.21
CA PRO A 345 -20.67 -18.23 4.17
C PRO A 345 -19.78 -19.46 4.01
N ASP A 346 -19.27 -19.72 2.80
CA ASP A 346 -18.34 -20.82 2.51
C ASP A 346 -16.88 -20.48 2.86
N GLY A 347 -16.59 -19.21 3.21
CA GLY A 347 -15.26 -18.72 3.55
C GLY A 347 -14.28 -18.66 2.39
N SER A 348 -14.72 -18.84 1.14
CA SER A 348 -13.86 -18.87 -0.04
C SER A 348 -13.56 -17.46 -0.57
N ASN A 349 -14.55 -16.57 -0.50
CA ASN A 349 -14.49 -15.20 -0.98
C ASN A 349 -15.00 -14.21 0.07
N GLY A 350 -14.81 -12.95 -0.18
CA GLY A 350 -15.29 -11.89 0.69
C GLY A 350 -15.14 -10.52 0.03
N LYS A 351 -15.50 -9.51 0.79
CA LYS A 351 -15.39 -8.11 0.35
C LYS A 351 -15.07 -7.18 1.53
N PHE A 352 -14.51 -6.03 1.20
CA PHE A 352 -14.39 -4.91 2.11
C PHE A 352 -15.69 -4.11 2.13
N THR A 353 -16.31 -3.98 3.30
CA THR A 353 -17.53 -3.18 3.50
C THR A 353 -17.14 -1.93 4.28
N PHE A 354 -17.30 -0.78 3.67
CA PHE A 354 -16.88 0.50 4.25
C PHE A 354 -17.84 0.93 5.36
N LEU A 355 -17.26 1.34 6.49
CA LEU A 355 -18.03 1.87 7.63
C LEU A 355 -18.41 3.34 7.36
N LYS A 356 -19.63 3.71 7.79
CA LYS A 356 -20.15 5.08 7.68
C LYS A 356 -19.80 5.92 8.90
#